data_5c0a7c463ca9e37863e82859cf048bb2
#
_entry.id   5c0a7c463ca9e37863e82859cf048bb2
#
_cell.length_a   1.000
_cell.length_b   1.000
_cell.length_c   1.000
_cell.angle_alpha   90.00
_cell.angle_beta   90.00
_cell.angle_gamma   90.00
#
_symmetry.space_group_name_H-M   'P 1'
#
loop_
_entity.id
_entity.type
_entity.pdbx_description
1 polymer ?
#
loop_
_entity_poly.entity_id
_entity_poly.type
_entity_poly.pdbx_seq_one_letter_code
_entity_poly.pdbx_strand_id
1 'polypeptide(L)'
;MKRLQNFTVTAVTVLTLAACQKAKTFSPEENATNTDEISTASKNELGERRNGKKYVYTLNNQVSGNAVMAYERSANGSLNFTAAYITGGTGTGTGLGNQGAVILSDDGDVLLAVNPGSNNISSFKVTGSGLQLKSTINSGGIRPVSITQHDKIVYVLNAGGDGNISGFRLDDNQELTPLPYSVKPLSSSSSGAAEISFARDGAVVVVTEKATNKIITYTINEWGLPGSMHSITSATATPFGFYAVGNGNIFVSEAAGGAAAASKLSSYHISNDGSISLLTGSVGANQSAA
;
A
#
# COMPACT_ATOMS: atom_id res chain seq x y z
N MET A 1 -18.02 67.57 -32.48
CA MET A 1 -17.13 66.73 -33.30
C MET A 1 -16.78 65.50 -32.46
N LYS A 2 -17.44 64.35 -32.70
CA LYS A 2 -17.19 63.07 -32.01
C LYS A 2 -16.39 62.21 -32.96
N ARG A 3 -15.16 61.82 -32.55
CA ARG A 3 -14.31 60.84 -33.28
C ARG A 3 -14.77 59.44 -32.89
N LEU A 4 -15.20 58.66 -33.88
CA LEU A 4 -15.37 57.23 -33.77
C LEU A 4 -13.96 56.56 -33.80
N GLN A 5 -13.67 55.72 -32.85
CA GLN A 5 -12.54 54.80 -32.92
C GLN A 5 -13.03 53.43 -33.40
N ASN A 6 -12.49 53.01 -34.51
CA ASN A 6 -12.72 51.67 -35.07
C ASN A 6 -11.91 50.65 -34.29
N PHE A 7 -12.56 49.65 -33.71
CA PHE A 7 -11.91 48.46 -33.17
C PHE A 7 -11.85 47.38 -34.25
N THR A 8 -10.66 47.04 -34.65
CA THR A 8 -10.40 45.92 -35.57
C THR A 8 -10.31 44.65 -34.73
N VAL A 9 -11.26 43.72 -34.93
CA VAL A 9 -11.22 42.39 -34.31
C VAL A 9 -10.41 41.48 -35.21
N THR A 10 -9.24 41.06 -34.72
CA THR A 10 -8.41 40.03 -35.36
C THR A 10 -8.87 38.64 -34.90
N ALA A 11 -9.47 37.90 -35.81
CA ALA A 11 -9.84 36.51 -35.54
C ALA A 11 -8.57 35.64 -35.57
N VAL A 12 -8.23 35.03 -34.46
CA VAL A 12 -7.19 33.99 -34.37
C VAL A 12 -7.84 32.65 -34.63
N THR A 13 -7.52 32.08 -35.78
CA THR A 13 -7.94 30.72 -36.16
C THR A 13 -6.99 29.72 -35.46
N VAL A 14 -7.48 28.99 -34.49
CA VAL A 14 -6.75 27.88 -33.85
C VAL A 14 -6.91 26.63 -34.73
N LEU A 15 -5.84 26.22 -35.40
CA LEU A 15 -5.76 24.96 -36.11
C LEU A 15 -5.49 23.84 -35.08
N THR A 16 -6.47 23.00 -34.80
CA THR A 16 -6.28 21.77 -34.06
C THR A 16 -5.72 20.68 -34.97
N LEU A 17 -4.45 20.38 -34.83
CA LEU A 17 -3.84 19.19 -35.42
C LEU A 17 -4.13 17.99 -34.52
N ALA A 18 -5.07 17.15 -34.93
CA ALA A 18 -5.28 15.84 -34.35
C ALA A 18 -4.18 14.89 -34.86
N ALA A 19 -3.15 14.68 -34.07
CA ALA A 19 -2.16 13.64 -34.33
C ALA A 19 -2.66 12.31 -33.72
N CYS A 20 -3.27 11.48 -34.56
CA CYS A 20 -3.52 10.07 -34.27
C CYS A 20 -2.18 9.32 -34.34
N GLN A 21 -1.51 9.09 -33.18
CA GLN A 21 -0.39 8.16 -33.13
C GLN A 21 -0.93 6.75 -32.93
N LYS A 22 -0.72 5.88 -33.93
CA LYS A 22 -0.96 4.45 -33.88
C LYS A 22 -0.09 3.84 -32.76
N ALA A 23 -0.73 3.19 -31.83
CA ALA A 23 -0.05 2.33 -30.86
C ALA A 23 0.72 1.24 -31.63
N LYS A 24 2.04 1.16 -31.42
CA LYS A 24 2.86 0.04 -31.88
C LYS A 24 2.52 -1.17 -30.99
N THR A 25 1.91 -2.18 -31.59
CA THR A 25 1.80 -3.51 -31.00
C THR A 25 3.19 -4.11 -30.92
N PHE A 26 3.61 -4.38 -29.68
CA PHE A 26 4.82 -5.17 -29.40
C PHE A 26 4.46 -6.64 -29.60
N SER A 27 5.06 -7.27 -30.62
CA SER A 27 5.05 -8.72 -30.82
C SER A 27 6.28 -9.28 -30.13
N PRO A 28 6.19 -10.29 -29.26
CA PRO A 28 7.37 -10.95 -28.74
C PRO A 28 7.93 -11.89 -29.80
N GLU A 29 9.14 -11.63 -30.28
CA GLU A 29 9.91 -12.64 -31.00
C GLU A 29 10.41 -13.69 -30.01
N GLU A 30 10.08 -14.94 -30.30
CA GLU A 30 10.63 -16.12 -29.67
C GLU A 30 12.14 -16.18 -29.91
N ASN A 31 12.93 -16.25 -28.82
CA ASN A 31 14.22 -16.90 -28.85
C ASN A 31 14.31 -17.87 -27.68
N ALA A 32 14.18 -19.15 -28.05
CA ALA A 32 14.29 -20.28 -27.16
C ALA A 32 15.74 -20.51 -26.73
N THR A 33 15.85 -21.17 -25.57
CA THR A 33 16.95 -21.90 -24.95
C THR A 33 17.87 -21.12 -24.01
N ASN A 34 17.49 -21.12 -22.72
CA ASN A 34 18.32 -21.71 -21.66
C ASN A 34 17.46 -22.05 -20.46
N THR A 35 17.16 -23.35 -20.33
CA THR A 35 16.62 -23.96 -19.11
C THR A 35 17.80 -24.19 -18.17
N ASP A 36 17.87 -23.34 -17.11
CA ASP A 36 18.49 -23.77 -15.86
C ASP A 36 17.87 -22.93 -14.71
N GLU A 37 17.15 -23.65 -13.88
CA GLU A 37 16.81 -23.42 -12.47
C GLU A 37 16.67 -21.98 -11.97
N ILE A 38 15.55 -21.34 -12.28
CA ILE A 38 14.99 -20.34 -11.38
C ILE A 38 14.18 -21.12 -10.36
N SER A 39 14.81 -21.37 -9.20
CA SER A 39 14.15 -21.88 -8.00
C SER A 39 12.94 -21.00 -7.72
N THR A 40 11.83 -21.65 -7.57
CA THR A 40 10.52 -21.19 -7.15
C THR A 40 10.58 -19.97 -6.24
N ALA A 41 10.51 -18.76 -6.83
CA ALA A 41 10.00 -17.62 -6.12
C ALA A 41 8.56 -17.98 -5.73
N SER A 42 8.28 -17.99 -4.43
CA SER A 42 6.97 -18.22 -3.85
C SER A 42 5.96 -17.39 -4.64
N LYS A 43 5.13 -18.07 -5.42
CA LYS A 43 3.92 -17.48 -5.94
C LYS A 43 3.05 -17.20 -4.72
N ASN A 44 3.01 -15.96 -4.29
CA ASN A 44 1.89 -15.45 -3.51
C ASN A 44 0.67 -15.56 -4.41
N GLU A 45 0.06 -16.74 -4.44
CA GLU A 45 -1.21 -16.99 -5.07
C GLU A 45 -2.26 -16.29 -4.21
N LEU A 46 -2.51 -15.02 -4.55
CA LEU A 46 -3.64 -14.27 -4.03
C LEU A 46 -4.90 -15.12 -4.11
N GLY A 47 -5.27 -15.74 -2.97
CA GLY A 47 -6.60 -16.25 -2.75
C GLY A 47 -6.98 -17.57 -3.42
N GLU A 48 -6.05 -18.51 -3.62
CA GLU A 48 -6.42 -19.87 -4.03
C GLU A 48 -6.71 -20.79 -2.84
N ARG A 49 -7.79 -20.57 -2.13
CA ARG A 49 -8.43 -21.65 -1.34
C ARG A 49 -9.86 -21.29 -1.01
N ARG A 50 -10.77 -21.83 -1.83
CA ARG A 50 -12.11 -22.37 -1.43
C ARG A 50 -12.98 -22.50 -2.66
N ASN A 51 -13.28 -23.71 -3.09
CA ASN A 51 -14.11 -24.05 -4.27
C ASN A 51 -13.61 -23.51 -5.63
N GLY A 52 -12.31 -23.27 -5.82
CA GLY A 52 -11.74 -22.75 -7.07
C GLY A 52 -12.10 -21.30 -7.42
N LYS A 53 -12.76 -20.57 -6.53
CA LYS A 53 -13.11 -19.16 -6.72
C LYS A 53 -12.00 -18.25 -6.21
N LYS A 54 -11.66 -17.24 -7.02
CA LYS A 54 -10.67 -16.21 -6.67
C LYS A 54 -11.38 -14.90 -6.34
N TYR A 55 -11.02 -14.27 -5.24
CA TYR A 55 -11.61 -13.00 -4.80
C TYR A 55 -10.60 -11.87 -4.79
N VAL A 56 -11.09 -10.67 -5.07
CA VAL A 56 -10.40 -9.40 -4.86
C VAL A 56 -11.17 -8.61 -3.82
N TYR A 57 -10.46 -8.06 -2.84
CA TYR A 57 -11.04 -7.27 -1.76
C TYR A 57 -10.57 -5.83 -1.83
N THR A 58 -11.46 -4.87 -1.54
CA THR A 58 -11.16 -3.45 -1.40
C THR A 58 -12.03 -2.84 -0.32
N LEU A 59 -11.71 -1.63 0.14
CA LEU A 59 -12.53 -0.86 1.09
C LEU A 59 -13.35 0.18 0.34
N ASN A 60 -14.60 0.41 0.78
CA ASN A 60 -15.41 1.51 0.26
C ASN A 60 -15.08 2.86 0.93
N ASN A 61 -14.42 2.84 2.07
CA ASN A 61 -13.98 4.00 2.86
C ASN A 61 -15.10 5.04 3.15
N GLN A 62 -16.36 4.59 3.31
CA GLN A 62 -17.51 5.46 3.53
C GLN A 62 -17.56 6.00 4.97
N VAL A 63 -17.93 7.28 5.11
CA VAL A 63 -18.11 7.95 6.42
C VAL A 63 -19.26 7.34 7.22
N SER A 64 -20.32 6.92 6.55
CA SER A 64 -21.51 6.31 7.18
C SER A 64 -21.28 4.88 7.68
N GLY A 65 -20.18 4.24 7.26
CA GLY A 65 -19.83 2.86 7.60
C GLY A 65 -18.84 2.31 6.59
N ASN A 66 -17.65 1.92 7.06
CA ASN A 66 -16.65 1.27 6.23
C ASN A 66 -17.01 -0.19 5.99
N ALA A 67 -16.73 -0.68 4.79
CA ALA A 67 -16.99 -2.07 4.42
C ALA A 67 -15.91 -2.63 3.49
N VAL A 68 -15.62 -3.91 3.66
CA VAL A 68 -14.84 -4.71 2.70
C VAL A 68 -15.76 -5.12 1.56
N MET A 69 -15.44 -4.66 0.35
CA MET A 69 -16.14 -5.00 -0.89
C MET A 69 -15.45 -6.21 -1.51
N ALA A 70 -16.17 -7.30 -1.70
CA ALA A 70 -15.66 -8.53 -2.30
C ALA A 70 -16.12 -8.67 -3.76
N TYR A 71 -15.16 -8.99 -4.63
CA TYR A 71 -15.39 -9.23 -6.04
C TYR A 71 -14.86 -10.63 -6.42
N GLU A 72 -15.70 -11.46 -7.04
CA GLU A 72 -15.24 -12.70 -7.65
C GLU A 72 -14.52 -12.41 -8.96
N ARG A 73 -13.29 -12.94 -9.11
CA ARG A 73 -12.52 -12.82 -10.33
C ARG A 73 -12.81 -14.01 -11.25
N SER A 74 -13.40 -13.74 -12.40
CA SER A 74 -13.66 -14.72 -13.46
C SER A 74 -12.36 -15.15 -14.15
N ALA A 75 -12.39 -16.28 -14.88
CA ALA A 75 -11.24 -16.77 -15.63
C ALA A 75 -10.72 -15.80 -16.68
N ASN A 76 -11.59 -14.94 -17.26
CA ASN A 76 -11.22 -13.89 -18.19
C ASN A 76 -10.68 -12.61 -17.53
N GLY A 77 -10.55 -12.60 -16.19
CA GLY A 77 -10.07 -11.44 -15.41
C GLY A 77 -11.14 -10.43 -14.99
N SER A 78 -12.40 -10.57 -15.42
CA SER A 78 -13.48 -9.68 -14.98
C SER A 78 -13.75 -9.83 -13.49
N LEU A 79 -14.09 -8.70 -12.83
CA LEU A 79 -14.45 -8.63 -11.43
C LEU A 79 -15.97 -8.45 -11.29
N ASN A 80 -16.60 -9.37 -10.59
CA ASN A 80 -18.05 -9.33 -10.33
C ASN A 80 -18.26 -9.09 -8.84
N PHE A 81 -18.95 -8.00 -8.49
CA PHE A 81 -19.30 -7.73 -7.10
C PHE A 81 -20.15 -8.86 -6.52
N THR A 82 -19.78 -9.33 -5.33
CA THR A 82 -20.48 -10.42 -4.65
C THR A 82 -21.09 -10.01 -3.32
N ALA A 83 -20.37 -9.24 -2.50
CA ALA A 83 -20.83 -8.85 -1.19
C ALA A 83 -20.07 -7.63 -0.64
N ALA A 84 -20.70 -6.94 0.33
CA ALA A 84 -20.07 -5.96 1.20
C ALA A 84 -20.14 -6.45 2.64
N TYR A 85 -19.01 -6.43 3.34
CA TYR A 85 -18.89 -6.87 4.73
C TYR A 85 -18.54 -5.67 5.61
N ILE A 86 -19.46 -5.32 6.52
CA ILE A 86 -19.29 -4.18 7.44
C ILE A 86 -18.11 -4.43 8.35
N THR A 87 -17.20 -3.42 8.46
CA THR A 87 -16.01 -3.51 9.30
C THR A 87 -16.26 -3.20 10.78
N GLY A 88 -17.42 -2.62 11.11
CA GLY A 88 -17.72 -2.10 12.45
C GLY A 88 -17.09 -0.72 12.72
N GLY A 89 -16.42 -0.12 11.74
CA GLY A 89 -15.88 1.23 11.81
C GLY A 89 -16.33 2.12 10.66
N THR A 90 -15.73 3.31 10.55
CA THR A 90 -16.03 4.29 9.51
C THR A 90 -14.81 4.67 8.69
N GLY A 91 -15.03 5.03 7.44
CA GLY A 91 -14.04 5.62 6.56
C GLY A 91 -14.00 7.15 6.62
N THR A 92 -13.21 7.76 5.74
CA THR A 92 -13.09 9.22 5.63
C THR A 92 -13.89 9.81 4.47
N GLY A 93 -14.38 8.96 3.56
CA GLY A 93 -15.07 9.39 2.34
C GLY A 93 -14.16 10.02 1.28
N THR A 94 -12.85 10.03 1.51
CA THR A 94 -11.83 10.63 0.61
C THR A 94 -10.68 9.67 0.41
N GLY A 95 -9.89 9.86 -0.65
CA GLY A 95 -8.69 9.06 -0.89
C GLY A 95 -7.72 9.15 0.29
N LEU A 96 -7.19 8.01 0.70
CA LEU A 96 -6.24 7.93 1.82
C LEU A 96 -4.81 8.25 1.39
N GLY A 97 -4.48 8.09 0.11
CA GLY A 97 -3.14 8.28 -0.42
C GLY A 97 -2.12 7.32 0.21
N ASN A 98 -2.45 6.05 0.26
CA ASN A 98 -1.71 4.98 0.95
C ASN A 98 -1.78 3.65 0.19
N GLN A 99 -1.01 2.67 0.67
CA GLN A 99 -1.09 1.27 0.30
C GLN A 99 -1.44 0.42 1.53
N GLY A 100 -1.93 -0.80 1.32
CA GLY A 100 -2.15 -1.75 2.42
C GLY A 100 -3.26 -1.38 3.40
N ALA A 101 -4.34 -0.67 2.96
CA ALA A 101 -5.50 -0.38 3.82
C ALA A 101 -6.34 -1.63 4.14
N VAL A 102 -6.27 -2.63 3.29
CA VAL A 102 -6.86 -3.97 3.45
C VAL A 102 -5.86 -5.00 2.95
N ILE A 103 -5.64 -6.05 3.74
CA ILE A 103 -4.71 -7.14 3.42
C ILE A 103 -5.33 -8.50 3.75
N LEU A 104 -4.86 -9.54 3.07
CA LEU A 104 -5.04 -10.93 3.49
C LEU A 104 -3.78 -11.40 4.20
N SER A 105 -3.93 -12.30 5.18
CA SER A 105 -2.81 -13.07 5.72
C SER A 105 -2.18 -13.95 4.63
N ASP A 106 -0.92 -14.35 4.83
CA ASP A 106 -0.19 -15.17 3.85
C ASP A 106 -0.87 -16.51 3.55
N ASP A 107 -1.53 -17.09 4.55
CA ASP A 107 -2.34 -18.32 4.40
C ASP A 107 -3.74 -18.06 3.80
N GLY A 108 -4.16 -16.79 3.69
CA GLY A 108 -5.44 -16.37 3.17
C GLY A 108 -6.64 -16.63 4.10
N ASP A 109 -6.40 -16.97 5.37
CA ASP A 109 -7.46 -17.31 6.33
C ASP A 109 -7.98 -16.11 7.12
N VAL A 110 -7.23 -14.99 7.13
CA VAL A 110 -7.59 -13.75 7.81
C VAL A 110 -7.54 -12.58 6.83
N LEU A 111 -8.51 -11.69 6.93
CA LEU A 111 -8.46 -10.37 6.28
C LEU A 111 -8.42 -9.30 7.37
N LEU A 112 -7.50 -8.35 7.22
CA LEU A 112 -7.34 -7.20 8.09
C LEU A 112 -7.68 -5.92 7.35
N ALA A 113 -8.34 -4.98 8.02
CA ALA A 113 -8.78 -3.72 7.41
C ALA A 113 -8.64 -2.54 8.37
N VAL A 114 -8.27 -1.36 7.86
CA VAL A 114 -8.26 -0.12 8.62
C VAL A 114 -9.58 0.63 8.49
N ASN A 115 -9.96 1.36 9.54
CA ASN A 115 -11.12 2.25 9.57
C ASN A 115 -10.67 3.66 9.98
N PRO A 116 -10.20 4.45 9.00
CA PRO A 116 -9.50 5.71 9.30
C PRO A 116 -10.40 6.81 9.88
N GLY A 117 -11.72 6.74 9.66
CA GLY A 117 -12.67 7.70 10.21
C GLY A 117 -12.98 7.48 11.69
N SER A 118 -12.94 6.22 12.15
CA SER A 118 -13.22 5.85 13.55
C SER A 118 -11.97 5.44 14.35
N ASN A 119 -10.77 5.57 13.77
CA ASN A 119 -9.49 5.26 14.43
C ASN A 119 -9.40 3.82 14.96
N ASN A 120 -9.96 2.87 14.22
CA ASN A 120 -9.92 1.46 14.60
C ASN A 120 -9.50 0.56 13.42
N ILE A 121 -9.28 -0.70 13.71
CA ILE A 121 -8.93 -1.75 12.76
C ILE A 121 -9.85 -2.93 12.97
N SER A 122 -10.03 -3.73 11.93
CA SER A 122 -10.93 -4.88 11.97
C SER A 122 -10.26 -6.13 11.43
N SER A 123 -10.55 -7.26 12.05
CA SER A 123 -10.15 -8.58 11.57
C SER A 123 -11.38 -9.39 11.15
N PHE A 124 -11.21 -10.16 10.09
CA PHE A 124 -12.22 -11.07 9.57
C PHE A 124 -11.63 -12.46 9.38
N LYS A 125 -12.40 -13.48 9.73
CA LYS A 125 -12.15 -14.85 9.29
C LYS A 125 -12.63 -14.99 7.84
N VAL A 126 -11.76 -15.49 6.97
CA VAL A 126 -12.13 -15.87 5.61
C VAL A 126 -12.77 -17.25 5.65
N THR A 127 -14.02 -17.37 5.20
CA THR A 127 -14.78 -18.62 5.21
C THR A 127 -15.23 -19.02 3.80
N GLY A 128 -15.62 -20.26 3.58
CA GLY A 128 -16.16 -20.71 2.28
C GLY A 128 -17.40 -19.94 1.82
N SER A 129 -18.12 -19.27 2.77
CA SER A 129 -19.31 -18.46 2.52
C SER A 129 -19.03 -16.94 2.50
N GLY A 130 -17.78 -16.51 2.68
CA GLY A 130 -17.38 -15.09 2.70
C GLY A 130 -16.59 -14.69 3.94
N LEU A 131 -16.70 -13.44 4.35
CA LEU A 131 -15.98 -12.89 5.50
C LEU A 131 -16.85 -12.87 6.75
N GLN A 132 -16.29 -13.24 7.88
CA GLN A 132 -16.90 -13.15 9.21
C GLN A 132 -16.11 -12.19 10.07
N LEU A 133 -16.69 -11.05 10.46
CA LEU A 133 -16.08 -10.09 11.37
C LEU A 133 -15.78 -10.76 12.72
N LYS A 134 -14.55 -10.62 13.19
CA LYS A 134 -14.05 -11.21 14.45
C LYS A 134 -13.80 -10.16 15.51
N SER A 135 -13.10 -9.09 15.17
CA SER A 135 -12.86 -7.98 16.09
C SER A 135 -12.85 -6.63 15.38
N THR A 136 -13.21 -5.58 16.13
CA THR A 136 -13.00 -4.18 15.74
C THR A 136 -12.48 -3.47 16.98
N ILE A 137 -11.23 -3.01 16.95
CA ILE A 137 -10.54 -2.43 18.08
C ILE A 137 -9.82 -1.13 17.71
N ASN A 138 -9.52 -0.28 18.72
CA ASN A 138 -8.75 0.94 18.50
C ASN A 138 -7.39 0.64 17.86
N SER A 139 -6.98 1.44 16.88
CA SER A 139 -5.74 1.27 16.10
C SER A 139 -4.46 1.66 16.86
N GLY A 140 -4.57 2.14 18.11
CA GLY A 140 -3.43 2.65 18.86
C GLY A 140 -2.95 4.05 18.44
N GLY A 141 -3.71 4.72 17.57
CA GLY A 141 -3.41 6.07 17.05
C GLY A 141 -4.60 6.70 16.35
N ILE A 142 -4.32 7.70 15.54
CA ILE A 142 -5.33 8.47 14.80
C ILE A 142 -5.16 8.21 13.30
N ARG A 143 -6.27 7.98 12.60
CA ARG A 143 -6.31 7.80 11.14
C ARG A 143 -5.39 6.66 10.68
N PRO A 144 -5.70 5.39 11.03
CA PRO A 144 -4.97 4.24 10.49
C PRO A 144 -5.14 4.22 8.96
N VAL A 145 -4.02 4.04 8.23
CA VAL A 145 -4.01 4.10 6.77
C VAL A 145 -3.45 2.83 6.13
N SER A 146 -2.60 2.10 6.85
CA SER A 146 -1.97 0.88 6.34
C SER A 146 -1.82 -0.13 7.48
N ILE A 147 -1.89 -1.41 7.14
CA ILE A 147 -1.80 -2.52 8.09
C ILE A 147 -0.97 -3.63 7.48
N THR A 148 -0.18 -4.31 8.28
CA THR A 148 0.63 -5.46 7.85
C THR A 148 0.61 -6.55 8.90
N GLN A 149 0.88 -7.79 8.50
CA GLN A 149 0.89 -8.96 9.37
C GLN A 149 2.06 -9.86 8.98
N HIS A 150 2.68 -10.45 9.99
CA HIS A 150 3.59 -11.58 9.87
C HIS A 150 3.35 -12.52 11.04
N ASP A 151 3.07 -13.79 10.76
CA ASP A 151 2.60 -14.77 11.74
C ASP A 151 1.42 -14.23 12.58
N LYS A 152 1.59 -14.16 13.90
CA LYS A 152 0.58 -13.61 14.83
C LYS A 152 0.79 -12.14 15.18
N ILE A 153 1.74 -11.46 14.57
CA ILE A 153 2.04 -10.06 14.85
C ILE A 153 1.47 -9.19 13.73
N VAL A 154 0.75 -8.16 14.13
CA VAL A 154 0.14 -7.16 13.24
C VAL A 154 0.68 -5.79 13.60
N TYR A 155 1.04 -4.99 12.61
CA TYR A 155 1.39 -3.58 12.79
C TYR A 155 0.48 -2.69 11.97
N VAL A 156 0.12 -1.55 12.57
CA VAL A 156 -0.75 -0.53 11.96
C VAL A 156 0.01 0.77 11.85
N LEU A 157 -0.13 1.43 10.72
CA LEU A 157 0.38 2.77 10.46
C LEU A 157 -0.74 3.80 10.67
N ASN A 158 -0.60 4.64 11.66
CA ASN A 158 -1.51 5.72 12.00
C ASN A 158 -0.93 7.05 11.47
N ALA A 159 -1.61 7.69 10.51
CA ALA A 159 -1.11 8.88 9.83
C ALA A 159 -1.61 10.20 10.41
N GLY A 160 -2.50 10.16 11.40
CA GLY A 160 -3.07 11.35 12.05
C GLY A 160 -2.40 11.68 13.39
N GLY A 161 -2.66 12.87 13.91
CA GLY A 161 -1.98 13.38 15.10
C GLY A 161 -0.48 13.47 14.89
N ASP A 162 0.31 13.00 15.86
CA ASP A 162 1.77 12.95 15.74
C ASP A 162 2.28 11.81 14.84
N GLY A 163 1.38 10.92 14.42
CA GLY A 163 1.72 9.74 13.62
C GLY A 163 2.52 8.69 14.40
N ASN A 164 2.13 7.44 14.25
CA ASN A 164 2.84 6.32 14.90
C ASN A 164 2.63 5.00 14.16
N ILE A 165 3.43 4.01 14.53
CA ILE A 165 3.10 2.61 14.35
C ILE A 165 2.62 2.03 15.68
N SER A 166 1.72 1.05 15.63
CA SER A 166 1.23 0.32 16.81
C SER A 166 1.09 -1.16 16.50
N GLY A 167 1.50 -2.01 17.43
CA GLY A 167 1.51 -3.46 17.30
C GLY A 167 0.33 -4.13 17.98
N PHE A 168 -0.09 -5.25 17.43
CA PHE A 168 -1.16 -6.11 17.93
C PHE A 168 -0.76 -7.57 17.81
N ARG A 169 -1.39 -8.42 18.60
CA ARG A 169 -1.34 -9.87 18.45
C ARG A 169 -2.69 -10.38 17.93
N LEU A 170 -2.61 -11.18 16.89
CA LEU A 170 -3.74 -11.93 16.34
C LEU A 170 -3.78 -13.31 17.02
N ASP A 171 -4.90 -13.66 17.64
CA ASP A 171 -5.06 -14.97 18.28
C ASP A 171 -5.63 -16.04 17.30
N ASP A 172 -5.77 -17.26 17.79
CA ASP A 172 -6.29 -18.38 16.99
C ASP A 172 -7.79 -18.23 16.64
N ASN A 173 -8.52 -17.34 17.33
CA ASN A 173 -9.91 -16.97 17.01
C ASN A 173 -9.99 -15.83 15.98
N GLN A 174 -8.85 -15.33 15.49
CA GLN A 174 -8.68 -14.17 14.62
C GLN A 174 -9.12 -12.85 15.30
N GLU A 175 -9.03 -12.78 16.62
CA GLU A 175 -9.24 -11.56 17.38
C GLU A 175 -7.93 -10.82 17.62
N LEU A 176 -7.99 -9.50 17.56
CA LEU A 176 -6.84 -8.62 17.75
C LEU A 176 -6.77 -8.13 19.19
N THR A 177 -5.59 -8.18 19.78
CA THR A 177 -5.30 -7.57 21.10
C THR A 177 -4.10 -6.64 20.99
N PRO A 178 -4.14 -5.43 21.62
CA PRO A 178 -3.01 -4.51 21.60
C PRO A 178 -1.76 -5.16 22.23
N LEU A 179 -0.61 -4.94 21.59
CA LEU A 179 0.69 -5.37 22.10
C LEU A 179 1.29 -4.23 22.95
N PRO A 180 1.39 -4.37 24.27
CA PRO A 180 1.94 -3.32 25.13
C PRO A 180 3.36 -2.93 24.71
N TYR A 181 3.71 -1.64 24.81
CA TYR A 181 5.03 -1.07 24.45
C TYR A 181 5.40 -1.13 22.97
N SER A 182 4.44 -1.47 22.09
CA SER A 182 4.68 -1.56 20.64
C SER A 182 4.54 -0.24 19.88
N VAL A 183 4.01 0.81 20.53
CA VAL A 183 3.81 2.11 19.89
C VAL A 183 5.14 2.83 19.74
N LYS A 184 5.44 3.25 18.47
CA LYS A 184 6.61 4.05 18.14
C LYS A 184 6.23 5.25 17.25
N PRO A 185 6.84 6.42 17.46
CA PRO A 185 6.56 7.60 16.64
C PRO A 185 7.07 7.41 15.21
N LEU A 186 6.51 8.15 14.27
CA LEU A 186 7.10 8.35 12.94
C LEU A 186 8.24 9.38 13.00
N SER A 187 8.91 9.64 11.87
CA SER A 187 10.04 10.60 11.85
C SER A 187 9.60 12.05 12.08
N SER A 188 8.31 12.33 11.89
CA SER A 188 7.68 13.66 12.08
C SER A 188 6.19 13.53 12.24
N SER A 189 5.54 14.44 12.94
CA SER A 189 4.08 14.57 13.02
C SER A 189 3.41 14.86 11.67
N SER A 190 4.16 15.37 10.71
CA SER A 190 3.70 15.65 9.33
C SER A 190 4.38 14.74 8.31
N SER A 191 4.61 13.49 8.66
CA SER A 191 5.37 12.52 7.85
C SER A 191 4.73 12.20 6.49
N GLY A 192 3.41 12.32 6.37
CA GLY A 192 2.70 11.90 5.17
C GLY A 192 2.78 10.39 4.96
N ALA A 193 2.62 9.62 6.02
CA ALA A 193 2.72 8.16 6.02
C ALA A 193 1.95 7.51 4.87
N ALA A 194 2.55 6.54 4.17
CA ALA A 194 1.97 5.90 2.98
C ALA A 194 1.76 4.40 3.14
N GLU A 195 2.76 3.65 3.54
CA GLU A 195 2.67 2.20 3.67
C GLU A 195 3.48 1.69 4.84
N ILE A 196 3.01 0.61 5.46
CA ILE A 196 3.75 -0.22 6.41
C ILE A 196 3.75 -1.66 5.92
N SER A 197 4.91 -2.32 5.95
CA SER A 197 5.00 -3.75 5.67
C SER A 197 6.14 -4.39 6.45
N PHE A 198 6.00 -5.68 6.73
CA PHE A 198 7.11 -6.48 7.22
C PHE A 198 8.12 -6.74 6.10
N ALA A 199 9.38 -6.85 6.49
CA ALA A 199 10.51 -7.26 5.68
C ALA A 199 11.38 -8.23 6.48
N ARG A 200 12.36 -8.88 5.80
CA ARG A 200 13.29 -9.80 6.44
C ARG A 200 12.60 -10.89 7.26
N ASP A 201 11.59 -11.50 6.68
CA ASP A 201 10.87 -12.61 7.32
C ASP A 201 10.35 -12.24 8.71
N GLY A 202 9.69 -11.09 8.80
CA GLY A 202 9.09 -10.58 10.04
C GLY A 202 10.05 -9.86 11.00
N ALA A 203 11.36 -9.87 10.74
CA ALA A 203 12.35 -9.28 11.66
C ALA A 203 12.41 -7.75 11.62
N VAL A 204 11.83 -7.11 10.61
CA VAL A 204 11.82 -5.65 10.44
C VAL A 204 10.47 -5.18 9.93
N VAL A 205 9.97 -4.08 10.46
CA VAL A 205 8.87 -3.31 9.89
C VAL A 205 9.44 -2.09 9.17
N VAL A 206 8.95 -1.84 7.97
CA VAL A 206 9.32 -0.71 7.11
C VAL A 206 8.14 0.22 6.94
N VAL A 207 8.39 1.53 6.92
CA VAL A 207 7.37 2.57 6.65
C VAL A 207 7.92 3.54 5.62
N THR A 208 7.09 3.93 4.65
CA THR A 208 7.37 5.03 3.72
C THR A 208 6.64 6.30 4.15
N GLU A 209 7.35 7.43 4.09
CA GLU A 209 6.85 8.75 4.48
C GLU A 209 7.00 9.74 3.33
N LYS A 210 5.87 10.11 2.72
CA LYS A 210 5.82 10.95 1.51
C LYS A 210 6.30 12.39 1.74
N ALA A 211 5.89 13.00 2.86
CA ALA A 211 6.14 14.41 3.09
C ALA A 211 7.56 14.69 3.61
N THR A 212 8.15 13.75 4.35
CA THR A 212 9.53 13.83 4.83
C THR A 212 10.54 13.23 3.85
N ASN A 213 10.05 12.59 2.78
CA ASN A 213 10.86 11.83 1.82
C ASN A 213 11.74 10.77 2.50
N LYS A 214 11.21 10.08 3.51
CA LYS A 214 11.96 9.08 4.27
C LYS A 214 11.39 7.68 4.08
N ILE A 215 12.28 6.72 4.22
CA ILE A 215 11.97 5.33 4.50
C ILE A 215 12.52 5.06 5.90
N ILE A 216 11.66 4.61 6.80
CA ILE A 216 12.05 4.29 8.19
C ILE A 216 11.84 2.82 8.46
N THR A 217 12.63 2.28 9.38
CA THR A 217 12.60 0.87 9.76
C THR A 217 12.65 0.72 11.28
N TYR A 218 12.05 -0.36 11.78
CA TYR A 218 12.14 -0.81 13.15
C TYR A 218 12.43 -2.30 13.16
N THR A 219 13.45 -2.74 13.88
CA THR A 219 13.63 -4.18 14.15
C THR A 219 12.50 -4.68 15.03
N ILE A 220 12.05 -5.92 14.81
CA ILE A 220 11.02 -6.57 15.61
C ILE A 220 11.67 -7.77 16.31
N ASN A 221 11.54 -7.81 17.63
CA ASN A 221 12.09 -8.91 18.42
C ASN A 221 11.10 -10.11 18.48
N GLU A 222 11.52 -11.20 19.11
CA GLU A 222 10.73 -12.43 19.25
C GLU A 222 9.38 -12.27 19.97
N TRP A 223 9.20 -11.20 20.78
CA TRP A 223 7.93 -10.87 21.41
C TRP A 223 7.03 -9.99 20.55
N GLY A 224 7.51 -9.59 19.35
CA GLY A 224 6.82 -8.68 18.43
C GLY A 224 7.02 -7.21 18.77
N LEU A 225 8.00 -6.84 19.63
CA LEU A 225 8.21 -5.45 20.06
C LEU A 225 9.23 -4.72 19.17
N PRO A 226 8.97 -3.43 18.85
CA PRO A 226 9.83 -2.69 17.96
C PRO A 226 11.04 -2.09 18.70
N GLY A 227 12.21 -2.20 18.08
CA GLY A 227 13.46 -1.60 18.54
C GLY A 227 13.56 -0.09 18.25
N SER A 228 14.78 0.38 18.04
CA SER A 228 15.06 1.77 17.65
C SER A 228 14.75 1.99 16.18
N MET A 229 14.38 3.24 15.86
CA MET A 229 14.14 3.68 14.48
C MET A 229 15.46 3.89 13.74
N HIS A 230 15.55 3.34 12.53
CA HIS A 230 16.52 3.76 11.52
C HIS A 230 15.80 4.47 10.39
N SER A 231 16.49 5.30 9.64
CA SER A 231 15.90 6.00 8.50
C SER A 231 16.94 6.34 7.43
N ILE A 232 16.45 6.42 6.20
CA ILE A 232 17.19 6.95 5.05
C ILE A 232 16.30 7.95 4.31
N THR A 233 16.91 8.97 3.69
CA THR A 233 16.20 9.79 2.71
C THR A 233 16.03 8.99 1.42
N SER A 234 14.83 8.95 0.87
CA SER A 234 14.51 8.29 -0.39
C SER A 234 15.31 8.89 -1.54
N ALA A 235 15.73 8.08 -2.50
CA ALA A 235 16.53 8.51 -3.64
C ALA A 235 15.79 9.53 -4.52
N THR A 236 14.46 9.44 -4.57
CA THR A 236 13.59 10.45 -5.21
C THR A 236 12.49 10.84 -4.22
N ALA A 237 11.93 12.04 -4.37
CA ALA A 237 10.89 12.55 -3.49
C ALA A 237 9.61 11.69 -3.55
N THR A 238 8.88 11.69 -2.44
CA THR A 238 7.58 11.04 -2.28
C THR A 238 7.66 9.52 -2.43
N PRO A 239 8.42 8.80 -1.57
CA PRO A 239 8.34 7.35 -1.48
C PRO A 239 6.91 6.94 -1.11
N PHE A 240 6.36 6.00 -1.86
CA PHE A 240 4.95 5.62 -1.75
C PHE A 240 4.79 4.15 -1.41
N GLY A 241 4.40 3.34 -2.39
CA GLY A 241 4.29 1.89 -2.22
C GLY A 241 5.64 1.20 -2.31
N PHE A 242 5.79 0.08 -1.61
CA PHE A 242 6.99 -0.74 -1.72
C PHE A 242 6.67 -2.22 -1.64
N TYR A 243 7.60 -3.03 -2.13
CA TYR A 243 7.54 -4.48 -2.02
C TYR A 243 8.83 -5.01 -1.40
N ALA A 244 8.69 -5.79 -0.32
CA ALA A 244 9.79 -6.46 0.33
C ALA A 244 10.01 -7.85 -0.28
N VAL A 245 11.26 -8.17 -0.62
CA VAL A 245 11.67 -9.50 -1.06
C VAL A 245 12.61 -10.11 -0.04
N GLY A 246 12.75 -11.43 -0.09
CA GLY A 246 13.70 -12.14 0.78
C GLY A 246 15.07 -11.45 0.82
N ASN A 247 15.90 -11.76 1.77
CA ASN A 247 17.25 -11.19 1.97
C ASN A 247 17.29 -9.72 2.39
N GLY A 248 16.15 -9.09 2.74
CA GLY A 248 16.09 -7.71 3.21
C GLY A 248 16.11 -6.65 2.11
N ASN A 249 15.92 -7.02 0.85
CA ASN A 249 15.78 -6.05 -0.22
C ASN A 249 14.34 -5.56 -0.31
N ILE A 250 14.18 -4.25 -0.59
CA ILE A 250 12.89 -3.63 -0.88
C ILE A 250 12.98 -2.84 -2.18
N PHE A 251 11.88 -2.80 -2.91
CA PHE A 251 11.69 -1.96 -4.09
C PHE A 251 10.62 -0.91 -3.78
N VAL A 252 10.98 0.36 -3.91
CA VAL A 252 10.14 1.49 -3.52
C VAL A 252 9.77 2.29 -4.75
N SER A 253 8.46 2.51 -4.95
CA SER A 253 7.97 3.45 -5.93
C SER A 253 8.02 4.88 -5.36
N GLU A 254 8.46 5.84 -6.17
CA GLU A 254 8.69 7.23 -5.77
C GLU A 254 7.95 8.14 -6.75
N ALA A 255 6.98 8.90 -6.25
CA ALA A 255 6.08 9.71 -7.08
C ALA A 255 6.66 11.06 -7.52
N ALA A 256 7.91 11.38 -7.16
CA ALA A 256 8.62 12.61 -7.55
C ALA A 256 7.80 13.90 -7.33
N GLY A 257 7.10 14.00 -6.19
CA GLY A 257 6.22 15.12 -5.88
C GLY A 257 4.94 15.17 -6.72
N GLY A 258 4.60 14.11 -7.45
CA GLY A 258 3.45 14.07 -8.36
C GLY A 258 3.70 14.69 -9.74
N ALA A 259 4.96 14.97 -10.08
CA ALA A 259 5.31 15.52 -11.39
C ALA A 259 5.01 14.50 -12.53
N ALA A 260 4.48 15.01 -13.62
CA ALA A 260 4.10 14.17 -14.78
C ALA A 260 5.30 13.41 -15.35
N ALA A 261 5.14 12.13 -15.62
CA ALA A 261 6.14 11.22 -16.18
C ALA A 261 7.49 11.18 -15.40
N ALA A 262 7.48 11.57 -14.11
CA ALA A 262 8.69 11.71 -13.29
C ALA A 262 8.88 10.62 -12.24
N SER A 263 7.92 9.70 -12.08
CA SER A 263 8.00 8.63 -11.08
C SER A 263 9.21 7.73 -11.32
N LYS A 264 9.76 7.24 -10.21
CA LYS A 264 10.97 6.43 -10.16
C LYS A 264 10.70 5.13 -9.40
N LEU A 265 11.60 4.19 -9.60
CA LEU A 265 11.75 2.99 -8.80
C LEU A 265 13.16 2.97 -8.23
N SER A 266 13.27 2.75 -6.93
CA SER A 266 14.55 2.59 -6.25
C SER A 266 14.56 1.30 -5.44
N SER A 267 15.74 0.72 -5.25
CA SER A 267 15.91 -0.47 -4.40
C SER A 267 16.85 -0.16 -3.24
N TYR A 268 16.52 -0.76 -2.09
CA TYR A 268 17.26 -0.59 -0.84
C TYR A 268 17.52 -1.94 -0.21
N HIS A 269 18.55 -2.01 0.61
CA HIS A 269 18.86 -3.16 1.44
C HIS A 269 18.69 -2.81 2.91
N ILE A 270 18.01 -3.67 3.64
CA ILE A 270 17.82 -3.59 5.09
C ILE A 270 18.70 -4.66 5.73
N SER A 271 19.58 -4.27 6.62
CA SER A 271 20.47 -5.17 7.36
C SER A 271 19.75 -5.81 8.57
N ASN A 272 20.38 -6.78 9.24
CA ASN A 272 19.78 -7.48 10.39
C ASN A 272 19.51 -6.56 11.59
N ASP A 273 20.29 -5.50 11.73
CA ASP A 273 20.12 -4.48 12.77
C ASP A 273 19.05 -3.43 12.43
N GLY A 274 18.38 -3.57 11.29
CA GLY A 274 17.36 -2.63 10.81
C GLY A 274 17.94 -1.44 10.03
N SER A 275 19.26 -1.28 9.93
CA SER A 275 19.84 -0.22 9.10
C SER A 275 19.49 -0.41 7.63
N ILE A 276 19.28 0.71 6.92
CA ILE A 276 18.83 0.71 5.53
C ILE A 276 19.83 1.47 4.65
N SER A 277 20.16 0.92 3.48
CA SER A 277 21.08 1.50 2.50
C SER A 277 20.53 1.44 1.09
N LEU A 278 20.86 2.43 0.26
CA LEU A 278 20.47 2.48 -1.14
C LEU A 278 21.30 1.45 -1.95
N LEU A 279 20.63 0.62 -2.75
CA LEU A 279 21.27 -0.27 -3.73
C LEU A 279 21.29 0.38 -5.12
N THR A 280 20.12 0.75 -5.62
CA THR A 280 19.98 1.41 -6.93
C THR A 280 18.89 2.47 -6.82
N GLY A 281 19.20 3.70 -7.21
CA GLY A 281 18.30 4.82 -7.09
C GLY A 281 17.77 5.33 -8.42
N SER A 282 16.55 5.86 -8.37
CA SER A 282 15.97 6.75 -9.39
C SER A 282 15.87 6.19 -10.79
N VAL A 283 15.57 4.88 -10.94
CA VAL A 283 15.26 4.29 -12.25
C VAL A 283 13.92 4.84 -12.73
N GLY A 284 13.89 5.44 -13.92
CA GLY A 284 12.69 6.07 -14.47
C GLY A 284 11.59 5.05 -14.77
N ALA A 285 10.39 5.27 -14.25
CA ALA A 285 9.21 4.48 -14.58
C ALA A 285 8.36 5.12 -15.70
N ASN A 286 8.66 6.38 -16.06
CA ASN A 286 7.97 7.16 -17.09
C ASN A 286 6.44 7.26 -16.87
N GLN A 287 6.01 7.24 -15.63
CA GLN A 287 4.63 7.37 -15.19
C GLN A 287 4.46 8.63 -14.35
N SER A 288 3.22 9.07 -14.14
CA SER A 288 2.89 10.26 -13.35
C SER A 288 2.56 9.96 -11.89
N ALA A 289 2.38 8.68 -11.54
CA ALA A 289 2.07 8.22 -10.19
C ALA A 289 2.97 7.04 -9.83
N ALA A 290 3.12 6.82 -8.53
CA ALA A 290 3.86 5.69 -7.98
C ALA A 290 2.92 4.48 -7.77
#